data_83053891a78bed362a70cf2486e460d1
#
_entry.id   83053891a78bed362a70cf2486e460d1
#
_cell.length_a   1.000
_cell.length_b   1.000
_cell.length_c   1.000
_cell.angle_alpha   90.00
_cell.angle_beta   90.00
_cell.angle_gamma   90.00
#
_symmetry.space_group_name_H-M   'P 1'
#
loop_
_entity.id
_entity.type
_entity.pdbx_description
1 polymer ?
#
loop_
_entity_poly.entity_id
_entity_poly.type
_entity_poly.pdbx_seq_one_letter_code
_entity_poly.pdbx_strand_id
1 'polypeptide(L)'
;LVMNTGKTKQELENNVFQATSIAQKHNCNLVRLDYQQEQGLMSTLPLANNLIEIQRGMTTSSTAIFVPFTTQELFQSGDEALYYGLNALSNNMIMVDRKKLKNPNALILGTPGSGKSFSAKREIANSFLVTDDDIIISDPESEYSPLVARFGGQVIKISPTSDQFINPMDINMDYSDDDNPLGVKSDFVLSLCELIMGSRDGIEAEEKSVIDRCLPLVYQKYFADPKPENMPVLGDLYDCLRKQKEPQAQRIATALEIYVNGSLKVFNHRTNVELNNRIVCFDIKELGKQLKKIGMLIVQDQVWNRVTINRGIKSTRYYIDEFHLLLKEEQTAAYSVEIWKRFRKWGGIPSGITQNIKDLLASREIENIFENSDFILMLNQAAGDRQILAKQLNISPYQLSYVTNSGEAEGLLFYGTTIIPFKDKFDKNLKLYSLMTTKPEEVEKREKEMEAEKHEGNR
;
A
#
# COMPACT_ATOMS: atom_id res chain seq x y z
N LEU A 1 -39.47 16.05 -23.03
CA LEU A 1 -40.51 15.37 -23.84
C LEU A 1 -40.74 13.97 -23.28
N VAL A 2 -42.01 13.53 -23.28
CA VAL A 2 -42.40 12.18 -22.83
C VAL A 2 -43.13 11.49 -24.01
N MET A 3 -42.60 10.36 -24.43
CA MET A 3 -43.19 9.54 -25.48
C MET A 3 -44.05 8.44 -24.83
N ASN A 4 -45.33 8.39 -25.17
CA ASN A 4 -46.24 7.33 -24.78
C ASN A 4 -46.55 6.45 -26.00
N THR A 5 -46.57 5.14 -25.80
CA THR A 5 -46.90 4.18 -26.85
C THR A 5 -47.97 3.23 -26.34
N GLY A 6 -48.75 2.62 -27.25
CA GLY A 6 -49.74 1.60 -26.94
C GLY A 6 -50.05 0.74 -28.17
N LYS A 7 -50.36 -0.53 -27.96
CA LYS A 7 -50.76 -1.45 -29.05
C LYS A 7 -52.16 -1.17 -29.57
N THR A 8 -52.99 -0.53 -28.74
CA THR A 8 -54.33 -0.10 -29.09
C THR A 8 -54.52 1.37 -28.71
N LYS A 9 -55.47 2.05 -29.31
CA LYS A 9 -55.82 3.44 -28.96
C LYS A 9 -56.21 3.57 -27.48
N GLN A 10 -56.92 2.63 -26.92
CA GLN A 10 -57.34 2.61 -25.53
C GLN A 10 -56.13 2.50 -24.58
N GLU A 11 -55.19 1.63 -24.91
CA GLU A 11 -53.93 1.49 -24.12
C GLU A 11 -53.09 2.76 -24.15
N LEU A 12 -52.96 3.39 -25.33
CA LEU A 12 -52.25 4.66 -25.47
C LEU A 12 -52.90 5.77 -24.62
N GLU A 13 -54.22 5.89 -24.67
CA GLU A 13 -54.97 6.89 -23.87
C GLU A 13 -54.79 6.63 -22.37
N ASN A 14 -54.81 5.38 -21.93
CA ASN A 14 -54.53 5.02 -20.52
C ASN A 14 -53.11 5.39 -20.11
N ASN A 15 -52.11 5.14 -20.94
CA ASN A 15 -50.70 5.48 -20.65
C ASN A 15 -50.51 7.00 -20.60
N VAL A 16 -51.12 7.76 -21.49
CA VAL A 16 -51.09 9.23 -21.46
C VAL A 16 -51.77 9.76 -20.19
N PHE A 17 -52.88 9.19 -19.78
CA PHE A 17 -53.57 9.57 -18.56
C PHE A 17 -52.73 9.31 -17.33
N GLN A 18 -52.08 8.15 -17.23
CA GLN A 18 -51.16 7.81 -16.13
C GLN A 18 -49.99 8.78 -16.08
N ALA A 19 -49.31 9.04 -17.22
CA ALA A 19 -48.20 9.96 -17.30
C ALA A 19 -48.58 11.37 -16.84
N THR A 20 -49.75 11.87 -17.30
CA THR A 20 -50.29 13.17 -16.93
C THR A 20 -50.61 13.24 -15.43
N SER A 21 -51.22 12.20 -14.88
CA SER A 21 -51.54 12.12 -13.44
C SER A 21 -50.29 12.12 -12.56
N ILE A 22 -49.24 11.43 -12.96
CA ILE A 22 -47.94 11.44 -12.26
C ILE A 22 -47.33 12.85 -12.33
N ALA A 23 -47.29 13.47 -13.50
CA ALA A 23 -46.74 14.81 -13.65
C ALA A 23 -47.48 15.85 -12.77
N GLN A 24 -48.82 15.77 -12.72
CA GLN A 24 -49.62 16.66 -11.88
C GLN A 24 -49.31 16.52 -10.38
N LYS A 25 -49.03 15.31 -9.88
CA LYS A 25 -48.57 15.09 -8.49
C LYS A 25 -47.31 15.85 -8.18
N HIS A 26 -46.49 16.14 -9.18
CA HIS A 26 -45.24 16.88 -9.08
C HIS A 26 -45.36 18.33 -9.54
N ASN A 27 -46.58 18.86 -9.63
CA ASN A 27 -46.87 20.22 -10.11
C ASN A 27 -46.34 20.51 -11.52
N CYS A 28 -46.30 19.49 -12.38
CA CYS A 28 -45.94 19.60 -13.78
C CYS A 28 -47.13 19.38 -14.66
N ASN A 29 -47.28 20.19 -15.71
CA ASN A 29 -48.30 20.00 -16.74
C ASN A 29 -47.69 19.39 -18.00
N LEU A 30 -48.28 18.32 -18.50
CA LEU A 30 -47.93 17.76 -19.80
C LEU A 30 -48.92 18.27 -20.86
N VAL A 31 -48.38 18.85 -21.93
CA VAL A 31 -49.17 19.32 -23.09
C VAL A 31 -48.98 18.30 -24.21
N ARG A 32 -50.10 17.86 -24.80
CA ARG A 32 -50.06 16.94 -25.95
C ARG A 32 -49.55 17.66 -27.19
N LEU A 33 -48.65 17.01 -27.92
CA LEU A 33 -48.16 17.47 -29.22
C LEU A 33 -49.02 16.86 -30.35
N ASP A 34 -50.27 17.29 -30.42
CA ASP A 34 -51.18 16.80 -31.44
C ASP A 34 -50.71 17.26 -32.83
N TYR A 35 -50.58 16.33 -33.78
CA TYR A 35 -50.04 16.55 -35.12
C TYR A 35 -48.59 17.03 -35.21
N GLN A 36 -47.84 16.96 -34.09
CA GLN A 36 -46.39 17.35 -33.97
C GLN A 36 -45.55 16.19 -33.45
N GLN A 37 -45.98 14.95 -33.59
CA GLN A 37 -45.30 13.78 -33.04
C GLN A 37 -43.91 13.60 -33.67
N GLU A 38 -43.80 13.81 -34.99
CA GLU A 38 -42.51 13.74 -35.71
C GLU A 38 -41.56 14.82 -35.24
N GLN A 39 -42.01 16.07 -35.13
CA GLN A 39 -41.22 17.20 -34.60
C GLN A 39 -40.77 16.92 -33.14
N GLY A 40 -41.66 16.34 -32.33
CA GLY A 40 -41.37 15.93 -30.98
C GLY A 40 -40.26 14.89 -30.93
N LEU A 41 -40.36 13.85 -31.74
CA LEU A 41 -39.34 12.82 -31.83
C LEU A 41 -37.99 13.39 -32.29
N MET A 42 -37.99 14.15 -33.38
CA MET A 42 -36.77 14.75 -33.94
C MET A 42 -36.08 15.69 -32.95
N SER A 43 -36.85 16.43 -32.14
CA SER A 43 -36.31 17.33 -31.11
C SER A 43 -35.69 16.59 -29.90
N THR A 44 -35.96 15.27 -29.75
CA THR A 44 -35.35 14.45 -28.68
C THR A 44 -34.06 13.75 -29.12
N LEU A 45 -33.81 13.66 -30.41
CA LEU A 45 -32.60 13.07 -30.95
C LEU A 45 -31.40 14.02 -30.78
N PRO A 46 -30.17 13.54 -30.62
CA PRO A 46 -28.96 14.37 -30.41
C PRO A 46 -28.51 15.03 -31.74
N LEU A 47 -29.44 15.65 -32.46
CA LEU A 47 -29.19 16.30 -33.75
C LEU A 47 -29.06 17.83 -33.67
N ALA A 48 -29.05 18.36 -32.43
CA ALA A 48 -29.01 19.79 -32.13
C ALA A 48 -30.13 20.62 -32.89
N ASN A 49 -31.25 19.98 -33.14
CA ASN A 49 -32.38 20.59 -33.86
C ASN A 49 -33.65 20.52 -33.00
N ASN A 50 -34.15 21.67 -32.54
CA ASN A 50 -35.42 21.77 -31.83
C ASN A 50 -36.48 22.31 -32.73
N LEU A 51 -37.45 21.45 -33.10
CA LEU A 51 -38.58 21.75 -33.99
C LEU A 51 -39.84 22.12 -33.21
N ILE A 52 -39.77 22.23 -31.88
CA ILE A 52 -40.93 22.54 -31.03
C ILE A 52 -40.77 23.96 -30.51
N GLU A 53 -41.86 24.76 -30.69
CA GLU A 53 -41.87 26.18 -30.29
C GLU A 53 -42.10 26.39 -28.77
N ILE A 54 -42.49 25.33 -28.03
CA ILE A 54 -42.72 25.44 -26.59
C ILE A 54 -41.39 25.61 -25.84
N GLN A 55 -41.15 26.80 -25.39
CA GLN A 55 -39.91 27.17 -24.66
C GLN A 55 -40.23 27.78 -23.30
N ARG A 56 -39.35 27.57 -22.34
CA ARG A 56 -39.41 28.19 -21.03
C ARG A 56 -38.04 28.74 -20.65
N GLY A 57 -38.00 30.01 -20.28
CA GLY A 57 -36.80 30.61 -19.71
C GLY A 57 -36.42 29.96 -18.37
N MET A 58 -35.17 29.62 -18.22
CA MET A 58 -34.63 29.02 -16.99
C MET A 58 -33.43 29.82 -16.49
N THR A 59 -33.29 29.91 -15.18
CA THR A 59 -32.08 30.48 -14.58
C THR A 59 -30.91 29.50 -14.69
N THR A 60 -29.67 29.99 -14.58
CA THR A 60 -28.48 29.13 -14.60
C THR A 60 -28.55 28.04 -13.55
N SER A 61 -29.01 28.37 -12.34
CA SER A 61 -29.15 27.38 -11.24
C SER A 61 -30.19 26.30 -11.57
N SER A 62 -31.31 26.65 -12.21
CA SER A 62 -32.32 25.70 -12.66
C SER A 62 -31.82 24.82 -13.79
N THR A 63 -31.04 25.40 -14.72
CA THR A 63 -30.44 24.66 -15.84
C THR A 63 -29.34 23.71 -15.36
N ALA A 64 -28.58 24.07 -14.35
CA ALA A 64 -27.52 23.23 -13.78
C ALA A 64 -28.03 21.88 -13.24
N ILE A 65 -29.32 21.83 -12.82
CA ILE A 65 -29.95 20.57 -12.35
C ILE A 65 -30.07 19.54 -13.48
N PHE A 66 -30.15 19.98 -14.74
CA PHE A 66 -30.26 19.08 -15.90
C PHE A 66 -28.92 18.61 -16.45
N VAL A 67 -27.79 19.08 -15.89
CA VAL A 67 -26.48 18.55 -16.24
C VAL A 67 -26.44 17.08 -15.78
N PRO A 68 -26.24 16.10 -16.69
CA PRO A 68 -26.14 14.72 -16.30
C PRO A 68 -24.82 14.51 -15.56
N PHE A 69 -24.86 14.51 -14.24
CA PHE A 69 -23.73 14.11 -13.43
C PHE A 69 -23.56 12.60 -13.61
N THR A 70 -22.56 12.21 -14.38
CA THR A 70 -22.18 10.82 -14.51
C THR A 70 -21.29 10.42 -13.33
N THR A 71 -21.38 9.15 -12.96
CA THR A 71 -20.47 8.59 -11.95
C THR A 71 -19.05 8.63 -12.48
N GLN A 72 -18.12 9.07 -11.63
CA GLN A 72 -16.71 8.99 -11.97
C GLN A 72 -16.29 7.51 -12.03
N GLU A 73 -15.72 7.11 -13.17
CA GLU A 73 -15.30 5.74 -13.41
C GLU A 73 -13.77 5.66 -13.48
N LEU A 74 -13.24 4.50 -13.14
CA LEU A 74 -11.80 4.24 -13.15
C LEU A 74 -11.56 2.86 -13.75
N PHE A 75 -11.47 2.84 -15.07
CA PHE A 75 -11.21 1.63 -15.84
C PHE A 75 -10.08 1.88 -16.83
N GLN A 76 -8.98 1.21 -16.62
CA GLN A 76 -7.84 1.22 -17.54
C GLN A 76 -7.73 -0.15 -18.19
N SER A 77 -7.62 -0.17 -19.51
CA SER A 77 -7.24 -1.35 -20.28
C SER A 77 -5.73 -1.42 -20.38
N GLY A 78 -5.15 -2.61 -20.20
CA GLY A 78 -3.71 -2.85 -20.29
C GLY A 78 -3.33 -4.14 -19.58
N ASP A 79 -2.19 -4.70 -19.97
CA ASP A 79 -1.75 -6.03 -19.51
C ASP A 79 -1.34 -6.05 -18.01
N GLU A 80 -1.07 -4.88 -17.42
CA GLU A 80 -0.67 -4.75 -16.03
C GLU A 80 -1.72 -4.04 -15.14
N ALA A 81 -2.93 -3.80 -15.67
CA ALA A 81 -4.02 -3.24 -14.88
C ALA A 81 -4.57 -4.27 -13.89
N LEU A 82 -4.58 -3.92 -12.61
CA LEU A 82 -5.05 -4.78 -11.54
C LEU A 82 -6.50 -4.42 -11.15
N TYR A 83 -7.24 -5.43 -10.72
CA TYR A 83 -8.60 -5.28 -10.20
C TYR A 83 -8.59 -4.87 -8.74
N TYR A 84 -9.34 -3.82 -8.39
CA TYR A 84 -9.46 -3.27 -7.04
C TYR A 84 -10.88 -3.26 -6.47
N GLY A 85 -11.81 -3.95 -7.11
CA GLY A 85 -13.19 -4.03 -6.66
C GLY A 85 -14.17 -3.39 -7.65
N LEU A 86 -15.36 -3.09 -7.15
CA LEU A 86 -16.43 -2.42 -7.90
C LEU A 86 -16.61 -0.99 -7.38
N ASN A 87 -16.87 -0.07 -8.27
CA ASN A 87 -17.36 1.25 -7.91
C ASN A 87 -18.66 1.14 -7.10
N ALA A 88 -18.72 1.68 -5.90
CA ALA A 88 -19.86 1.54 -5.02
C ALA A 88 -21.14 2.22 -5.55
N LEU A 89 -21.02 3.15 -6.52
CA LEU A 89 -22.13 3.89 -7.12
C LEU A 89 -22.67 3.20 -8.38
N SER A 90 -21.78 2.85 -9.32
CA SER A 90 -22.15 2.30 -10.63
C SER A 90 -22.13 0.77 -10.70
N ASN A 91 -21.46 0.12 -9.75
CA ASN A 91 -21.09 -1.31 -9.79
C ASN A 91 -20.17 -1.71 -10.97
N ASN A 92 -19.56 -0.76 -11.66
CA ASN A 92 -18.56 -1.05 -12.67
C ASN A 92 -17.24 -1.48 -12.03
N MET A 93 -16.48 -2.31 -12.74
CA MET A 93 -15.16 -2.77 -12.27
C MET A 93 -14.17 -1.60 -12.18
N ILE A 94 -13.39 -1.58 -11.11
CA ILE A 94 -12.25 -0.69 -10.97
C ILE A 94 -11.00 -1.47 -11.37
N MET A 95 -10.39 -1.03 -12.47
CA MET A 95 -9.16 -1.61 -13.02
C MET A 95 -8.14 -0.51 -13.21
N VAL A 96 -6.98 -0.61 -12.57
CA VAL A 96 -5.92 0.41 -12.69
C VAL A 96 -4.52 -0.19 -12.67
N ASP A 97 -3.63 0.50 -13.36
CA ASP A 97 -2.21 0.24 -13.35
C ASP A 97 -1.50 1.35 -12.56
N ARG A 98 -0.97 1.00 -11.38
CA ARG A 98 -0.27 1.95 -10.51
C ARG A 98 1.01 2.51 -11.15
N LYS A 99 1.65 1.78 -12.05
CA LYS A 99 2.87 2.23 -12.74
C LYS A 99 2.63 3.45 -13.63
N LYS A 100 1.37 3.71 -14.02
CA LYS A 100 0.96 4.91 -14.78
C LYS A 100 0.83 6.17 -13.92
N LEU A 101 0.85 6.03 -12.60
CA LEU A 101 0.84 7.16 -11.68
C LEU A 101 2.21 7.86 -11.66
N LYS A 102 2.19 9.15 -11.37
CA LYS A 102 3.43 9.91 -11.16
C LYS A 102 4.21 9.38 -9.95
N ASN A 103 3.51 9.01 -8.88
CA ASN A 103 4.05 8.37 -7.69
C ASN A 103 3.27 7.08 -7.44
N PRO A 104 3.78 5.91 -7.86
CA PRO A 104 3.06 4.62 -7.74
C PRO A 104 2.99 4.08 -6.30
N ASN A 105 3.61 4.78 -5.35
CA ASN A 105 3.60 4.40 -3.94
C ASN A 105 2.18 4.37 -3.38
N ALA A 106 1.91 3.43 -2.48
CA ALA A 106 0.57 3.25 -1.92
C ALA A 106 0.52 3.33 -0.40
N LEU A 107 -0.64 3.72 0.10
CA LEU A 107 -1.03 3.57 1.49
C LEU A 107 -2.33 2.78 1.59
N ILE A 108 -2.38 1.81 2.49
CA ILE A 108 -3.60 1.07 2.84
C ILE A 108 -3.92 1.38 4.30
N LEU A 109 -4.96 2.19 4.49
CA LEU A 109 -5.32 2.78 5.77
C LEU A 109 -6.67 2.23 6.26
N GLY A 110 -6.78 1.91 7.54
CA GLY A 110 -8.07 1.46 8.10
C GLY A 110 -7.95 0.91 9.51
N THR A 111 -9.08 0.85 10.22
CA THR A 111 -9.17 0.27 11.55
C THR A 111 -8.96 -1.26 11.53
N PRO A 112 -8.69 -1.90 12.67
CA PRO A 112 -8.71 -3.35 12.78
C PRO A 112 -10.04 -3.93 12.27
N GLY A 113 -9.99 -5.05 11.53
CA GLY A 113 -11.17 -5.70 10.97
C GLY A 113 -11.79 -5.02 9.73
N SER A 114 -11.24 -3.91 9.24
CA SER A 114 -11.72 -3.23 8.02
C SER A 114 -11.34 -3.93 6.70
N GLY A 115 -10.48 -4.96 6.74
CA GLY A 115 -10.04 -5.72 5.57
C GLY A 115 -8.70 -5.27 4.97
N LYS A 116 -7.86 -4.52 5.68
CA LYS A 116 -6.55 -4.03 5.18
C LYS A 116 -5.64 -5.16 4.67
N SER A 117 -5.33 -6.13 5.54
CA SER A 117 -4.45 -7.26 5.19
C SER A 117 -5.07 -8.09 4.06
N PHE A 118 -6.41 -8.21 4.02
CA PHE A 118 -7.11 -8.87 2.93
C PHE A 118 -6.92 -8.13 1.60
N SER A 119 -7.12 -6.81 1.58
CA SER A 119 -6.94 -5.97 0.37
C SER A 119 -5.48 -6.00 -0.11
N ALA A 120 -4.51 -5.97 0.80
CA ALA A 120 -3.09 -6.10 0.46
C ALA A 120 -2.78 -7.47 -0.16
N LYS A 121 -3.25 -8.57 0.46
CA LYS A 121 -3.07 -9.93 -0.05
C LYS A 121 -3.73 -10.12 -1.42
N ARG A 122 -4.89 -9.47 -1.63
CA ARG A 122 -5.56 -9.48 -2.93
C ARG A 122 -4.75 -8.76 -4.01
N GLU A 123 -4.20 -7.60 -3.71
CA GLU A 123 -3.29 -6.91 -4.63
C GLU A 123 -2.03 -7.74 -4.90
N ILE A 124 -1.43 -8.35 -3.88
CA ILE A 124 -0.28 -9.26 -4.02
C ILE A 124 -0.61 -10.41 -4.96
N ALA A 125 -1.76 -11.07 -4.75
CA ALA A 125 -2.19 -12.18 -5.60
C ALA A 125 -2.41 -11.74 -7.05
N ASN A 126 -3.11 -10.62 -7.26
CA ASN A 126 -3.34 -10.07 -8.59
C ASN A 126 -2.03 -9.66 -9.27
N SER A 127 -1.12 -9.00 -8.55
CA SER A 127 0.20 -8.62 -9.07
C SER A 127 1.03 -9.82 -9.48
N PHE A 128 1.03 -10.87 -8.65
CA PHE A 128 1.76 -12.10 -8.96
C PHE A 128 1.23 -12.80 -10.21
N LEU A 129 -0.09 -12.77 -10.45
CA LEU A 129 -0.72 -13.45 -11.58
C LEU A 129 -0.66 -12.65 -12.89
N VAL A 130 -0.63 -11.32 -12.80
CA VAL A 130 -0.81 -10.42 -13.96
C VAL A 130 0.50 -9.78 -14.41
N THR A 131 1.46 -9.55 -13.50
CA THR A 131 2.72 -8.86 -13.82
C THR A 131 3.92 -9.78 -13.61
N ASP A 132 5.10 -9.37 -14.09
CA ASP A 132 6.39 -10.05 -13.83
C ASP A 132 7.17 -9.39 -12.67
N ASP A 133 6.54 -8.49 -11.93
CA ASP A 133 7.17 -7.77 -10.81
C ASP A 133 7.67 -8.71 -9.73
N ASP A 134 8.79 -8.37 -9.10
CA ASP A 134 9.17 -8.99 -7.84
C ASP A 134 8.28 -8.45 -6.72
N ILE A 135 7.94 -9.31 -5.77
CA ILE A 135 7.07 -8.99 -4.65
C ILE A 135 7.81 -9.31 -3.36
N ILE A 136 8.01 -8.31 -2.52
CA ILE A 136 8.65 -8.46 -1.22
C ILE A 136 7.70 -7.97 -0.14
N ILE A 137 7.60 -8.72 0.94
CA ILE A 137 6.65 -8.48 2.03
C ILE A 137 7.41 -8.45 3.35
N SER A 138 7.24 -7.38 4.12
CA SER A 138 7.64 -7.28 5.52
C SER A 138 6.42 -7.63 6.39
N ASP A 139 6.48 -8.78 7.07
CA ASP A 139 5.36 -9.40 7.79
C ASP A 139 5.63 -9.50 9.30
N PRO A 140 5.29 -8.46 10.07
CA PRO A 140 5.50 -8.47 11.51
C PRO A 140 4.46 -9.30 12.30
N GLU A 141 3.41 -9.79 11.63
CA GLU A 141 2.33 -10.53 12.29
C GLU A 141 2.16 -11.98 11.77
N SER A 142 3.02 -12.41 10.81
CA SER A 142 2.99 -13.76 10.17
C SER A 142 1.66 -14.07 9.48
N GLU A 143 1.12 -13.08 8.77
CA GLU A 143 -0.18 -13.22 8.10
C GLU A 143 -0.06 -13.62 6.62
N TYR A 144 1.10 -13.37 5.97
CA TYR A 144 1.27 -13.51 4.52
C TYR A 144 1.89 -14.86 4.11
N SER A 145 2.57 -15.53 5.03
CA SER A 145 3.30 -16.78 4.78
C SER A 145 2.48 -17.86 4.04
N PRO A 146 1.19 -18.13 4.37
CA PRO A 146 0.39 -19.13 3.66
C PRO A 146 0.14 -18.79 2.18
N LEU A 147 -0.10 -17.51 1.88
CA LEU A 147 -0.30 -17.04 0.51
C LEU A 147 1.00 -17.15 -0.31
N VAL A 148 2.12 -16.72 0.27
CA VAL A 148 3.45 -16.78 -0.36
C VAL A 148 3.86 -18.21 -0.63
N ALA A 149 3.71 -19.12 0.32
CA ALA A 149 3.99 -20.53 0.14
C ALA A 149 3.14 -21.16 -0.98
N ARG A 150 1.86 -20.78 -1.09
CA ARG A 150 0.98 -21.27 -2.16
C ARG A 150 1.42 -20.84 -3.55
N PHE A 151 2.03 -19.68 -3.68
CA PHE A 151 2.61 -19.19 -4.95
C PHE A 151 4.01 -19.73 -5.24
N GLY A 152 4.52 -20.68 -4.43
CA GLY A 152 5.89 -21.19 -4.57
C GLY A 152 6.96 -20.18 -4.19
N GLY A 153 6.57 -19.17 -3.40
CA GLY A 153 7.45 -18.13 -2.91
C GLY A 153 8.32 -18.59 -1.74
N GLN A 154 9.19 -17.70 -1.30
CA GLN A 154 10.11 -17.93 -0.19
C GLN A 154 9.64 -17.20 1.06
N VAL A 155 9.52 -17.92 2.18
CA VAL A 155 9.28 -17.35 3.49
C VAL A 155 10.58 -17.42 4.29
N ILE A 156 11.10 -16.27 4.70
CA ILE A 156 12.32 -16.14 5.48
C ILE A 156 11.91 -15.76 6.90
N LYS A 157 12.12 -16.67 7.84
CA LYS A 157 11.75 -16.48 9.23
C LYS A 157 12.94 -15.93 10.01
N ILE A 158 12.85 -14.67 10.41
CA ILE A 158 13.85 -14.02 11.24
C ILE A 158 13.40 -14.07 12.71
N SER A 159 14.08 -14.86 13.51
CA SER A 159 13.78 -15.00 14.94
C SER A 159 15.06 -15.33 15.73
N PRO A 160 15.06 -15.14 17.06
CA PRO A 160 16.21 -15.50 17.88
C PRO A 160 16.59 -17.00 17.83
N THR A 161 15.66 -17.85 17.41
CA THR A 161 15.84 -19.31 17.32
C THR A 161 15.95 -19.84 15.89
N SER A 162 15.91 -18.95 14.89
CA SER A 162 16.02 -19.32 13.48
C SER A 162 17.47 -19.51 13.07
N ASP A 163 17.71 -20.43 12.11
CA ASP A 163 18.97 -20.60 11.43
C ASP A 163 19.10 -19.70 10.17
N GLN A 164 18.12 -18.84 9.94
CA GLN A 164 18.10 -17.91 8.81
C GLN A 164 18.53 -16.52 9.30
N PHE A 165 19.57 -15.99 8.69
CA PHE A 165 20.18 -14.73 9.09
C PHE A 165 20.27 -13.75 7.93
N ILE A 166 20.10 -12.48 8.24
CA ILE A 166 20.32 -11.35 7.33
C ILE A 166 21.29 -10.40 8.01
N ASN A 167 22.37 -10.09 7.32
CA ASN A 167 23.41 -9.22 7.81
C ASN A 167 23.02 -7.74 7.58
N PRO A 168 22.85 -6.92 8.60
CA PRO A 168 22.58 -5.50 8.43
C PRO A 168 23.74 -4.74 7.79
N MET A 169 24.93 -5.33 7.76
CA MET A 169 26.12 -4.72 7.15
C MET A 169 26.30 -5.10 5.68
N ASP A 170 25.40 -5.87 5.05
CA ASP A 170 25.50 -6.15 3.63
C ASP A 170 25.43 -4.86 2.81
N ILE A 171 26.32 -4.72 1.83
CA ILE A 171 26.39 -3.57 0.93
C ILE A 171 26.35 -4.05 -0.52
N ASN A 172 25.56 -3.35 -1.34
CA ASN A 172 25.56 -3.57 -2.78
C ASN A 172 26.51 -2.53 -3.43
N MET A 173 27.41 -3.02 -4.30
CA MET A 173 28.34 -2.15 -5.03
C MET A 173 27.78 -1.66 -6.37
N ASP A 174 26.63 -2.21 -6.82
CA ASP A 174 26.01 -1.88 -8.10
C ASP A 174 25.03 -0.70 -8.00
N TYR A 175 25.27 0.23 -7.07
CA TYR A 175 24.57 1.51 -7.08
C TYR A 175 24.90 2.31 -8.33
N SER A 176 23.98 3.20 -8.77
CA SER A 176 24.21 4.01 -9.96
C SER A 176 25.47 4.87 -9.85
N ASP A 177 26.02 5.26 -11.00
CA ASP A 177 27.25 6.04 -11.13
C ASP A 177 27.34 7.32 -10.28
N ASP A 178 26.17 7.85 -9.84
CA ASP A 178 26.05 9.08 -9.05
C ASP A 178 25.94 8.86 -7.53
N ASP A 179 25.68 7.62 -7.06
CA ASP A 179 25.49 7.33 -5.63
C ASP A 179 26.75 6.69 -5.03
N ASN A 180 27.20 7.21 -3.90
CA ASN A 180 28.25 6.58 -3.08
C ASN A 180 27.64 5.43 -2.25
N PRO A 181 27.95 4.14 -2.54
CA PRO A 181 27.39 3.00 -1.81
C PRO A 181 27.57 3.10 -0.31
N LEU A 182 28.75 3.58 0.12
CA LEU A 182 29.07 3.73 1.53
C LEU A 182 28.24 4.85 2.20
N GLY A 183 27.92 5.93 1.46
CA GLY A 183 27.06 6.99 1.98
C GLY A 183 25.64 6.52 2.25
N VAL A 184 25.04 5.79 1.32
CA VAL A 184 23.70 5.19 1.52
C VAL A 184 23.72 4.19 2.68
N LYS A 185 24.79 3.40 2.79
CA LYS A 185 24.97 2.46 3.91
C LYS A 185 25.19 3.17 5.23
N SER A 186 25.88 4.33 5.23
CA SER A 186 26.03 5.17 6.42
C SER A 186 24.68 5.63 6.97
N ASP A 187 23.80 6.15 6.10
CA ASP A 187 22.45 6.56 6.50
C ASP A 187 21.63 5.41 7.12
N PHE A 188 21.74 4.21 6.55
CA PHE A 188 21.13 3.02 7.12
C PHE A 188 21.69 2.68 8.50
N VAL A 189 23.04 2.64 8.65
CA VAL A 189 23.70 2.29 9.92
C VAL A 189 23.40 3.33 11.00
N LEU A 190 23.33 4.62 10.66
CA LEU A 190 22.89 5.66 11.57
C LEU A 190 21.46 5.40 12.08
N SER A 191 20.54 5.06 11.19
CA SER A 191 19.16 4.72 11.57
C SER A 191 19.09 3.44 12.44
N LEU A 192 19.92 2.45 12.14
CA LEU A 192 20.05 1.24 12.94
C LEU A 192 20.56 1.54 14.36
N CYS A 193 21.60 2.36 14.46
CA CYS A 193 22.15 2.77 15.75
C CYS A 193 21.14 3.59 16.57
N GLU A 194 20.34 4.46 15.93
CA GLU A 194 19.26 5.19 16.60
C GLU A 194 18.25 4.25 17.25
N LEU A 195 17.79 3.24 16.50
CA LEU A 195 16.86 2.24 17.03
C LEU A 195 17.44 1.42 18.18
N ILE A 196 18.75 1.11 18.11
CA ILE A 196 19.47 0.35 19.15
C ILE A 196 19.67 1.18 20.40
N MET A 197 20.05 2.43 20.26
CA MET A 197 20.28 3.33 21.40
C MET A 197 18.99 3.76 22.09
N GLY A 198 17.86 3.80 21.36
CA GLY A 198 16.54 4.12 21.92
C GLY A 198 16.46 5.50 22.56
N SER A 199 17.30 6.46 22.12
CA SER A 199 17.29 7.84 22.63
C SER A 199 16.04 8.59 22.16
N ARG A 200 15.43 9.39 23.05
CA ARG A 200 14.28 10.24 22.68
C ARG A 200 14.66 11.39 21.77
N ASP A 201 15.90 11.84 21.85
CA ASP A 201 16.42 13.00 21.12
C ASP A 201 17.24 12.57 19.88
N GLY A 202 17.17 11.29 19.51
CA GLY A 202 17.92 10.72 18.39
C GLY A 202 19.42 10.53 18.69
N ILE A 203 20.24 10.42 17.64
CA ILE A 203 21.70 10.32 17.71
C ILE A 203 22.28 11.74 17.65
N GLU A 204 23.19 12.05 18.56
CA GLU A 204 23.90 13.33 18.60
C GLU A 204 24.88 13.49 17.42
N ALA A 205 25.17 14.73 17.02
CA ALA A 205 26.04 15.01 15.86
C ALA A 205 27.46 14.38 16.01
N GLU A 206 28.00 14.36 17.23
CA GLU A 206 29.28 13.73 17.53
C GLU A 206 29.21 12.21 17.36
N GLU A 207 28.11 11.58 17.77
CA GLU A 207 27.89 10.15 17.62
C GLU A 207 27.76 9.77 16.11
N LYS A 208 27.03 10.59 15.32
CA LYS A 208 26.95 10.42 13.85
C LYS A 208 28.34 10.47 13.22
N SER A 209 29.17 11.45 13.61
CA SER A 209 30.52 11.62 13.09
C SER A 209 31.43 10.44 13.43
N VAL A 210 31.28 9.85 14.62
CA VAL A 210 32.04 8.66 15.04
C VAL A 210 31.63 7.43 14.24
N ILE A 211 30.34 7.20 14.03
CA ILE A 211 29.83 6.07 13.22
C ILE A 211 30.33 6.20 11.78
N ASP A 212 30.14 7.38 11.17
CA ASP A 212 30.53 7.63 9.79
C ASP A 212 32.03 7.44 9.56
N ARG A 213 32.87 7.86 10.50
CA ARG A 213 34.32 7.64 10.45
C ARG A 213 34.70 6.15 10.60
N CYS A 214 33.97 5.37 11.35
CA CYS A 214 34.23 3.95 11.53
C CYS A 214 33.87 3.11 10.32
N LEU A 215 32.85 3.47 9.56
CA LEU A 215 32.37 2.67 8.46
C LEU A 215 33.41 2.39 7.36
N PRO A 216 34.14 3.37 6.82
CA PRO A 216 35.21 3.10 5.85
C PRO A 216 36.26 2.11 6.36
N LEU A 217 36.59 2.17 7.67
CA LEU A 217 37.55 1.26 8.29
C LEU A 217 37.00 -0.17 8.36
N VAL A 218 35.72 -0.32 8.67
CA VAL A 218 35.05 -1.61 8.79
C VAL A 218 34.93 -2.28 7.41
N TYR A 219 34.63 -1.52 6.35
CA TYR A 219 34.50 -2.04 4.99
C TYR A 219 35.83 -2.16 4.23
N GLN A 220 36.94 -1.67 4.77
CA GLN A 220 38.26 -1.64 4.08
C GLN A 220 38.65 -3.00 3.49
N LYS A 221 38.47 -4.09 4.26
CA LYS A 221 38.80 -5.44 3.82
C LYS A 221 37.92 -5.90 2.66
N TYR A 222 36.63 -5.62 2.72
CA TYR A 222 35.67 -5.96 1.66
C TYR A 222 35.93 -5.18 0.38
N PHE A 223 36.24 -3.90 0.45
CA PHE A 223 36.55 -3.10 -0.73
C PHE A 223 37.88 -3.50 -1.41
N ALA A 224 38.84 -4.03 -0.63
CA ALA A 224 40.06 -4.54 -1.19
C ALA A 224 39.90 -5.91 -1.87
N ASP A 225 39.01 -6.77 -1.37
CA ASP A 225 38.71 -8.10 -1.93
C ASP A 225 37.22 -8.40 -1.68
N PRO A 226 36.32 -8.07 -2.65
CA PRO A 226 34.86 -8.14 -2.47
C PRO A 226 34.32 -9.57 -2.52
N LYS A 227 34.64 -10.35 -1.49
CA LYS A 227 34.15 -11.71 -1.28
C LYS A 227 33.17 -11.75 -0.10
N PRO A 228 32.19 -12.68 -0.12
CA PRO A 228 31.26 -12.86 0.99
C PRO A 228 31.92 -13.05 2.35
N GLU A 229 33.12 -13.72 2.38
CA GLU A 229 33.86 -13.94 3.62
C GLU A 229 34.48 -12.66 4.20
N ASN A 230 34.64 -11.63 3.38
CA ASN A 230 35.18 -10.32 3.78
C ASN A 230 34.09 -9.29 4.13
N MET A 231 32.81 -9.64 3.88
CA MET A 231 31.68 -8.79 4.26
C MET A 231 31.67 -8.61 5.77
N PRO A 232 31.70 -7.36 6.28
CA PRO A 232 31.68 -7.12 7.72
C PRO A 232 30.33 -7.52 8.32
N VAL A 233 30.34 -7.81 9.60
CA VAL A 233 29.14 -8.00 10.44
C VAL A 233 29.05 -6.91 11.50
N LEU A 234 27.94 -6.86 12.23
CA LEU A 234 27.73 -5.84 13.27
C LEU A 234 28.82 -5.84 14.33
N GLY A 235 29.43 -7.02 14.63
CA GLY A 235 30.56 -7.19 15.50
C GLY A 235 31.82 -6.44 15.05
N ASP A 236 32.05 -6.33 13.73
CA ASP A 236 33.23 -5.57 13.22
C ASP A 236 33.05 -4.07 13.47
N LEU A 237 31.82 -3.54 13.39
CA LEU A 237 31.51 -2.16 13.75
C LEU A 237 31.72 -1.94 15.29
N TYR A 238 31.22 -2.87 16.11
CA TYR A 238 31.42 -2.85 17.55
C TYR A 238 32.91 -2.81 17.92
N ASP A 239 33.71 -3.68 17.32
CA ASP A 239 35.14 -3.74 17.57
C ASP A 239 35.88 -2.47 17.11
N CYS A 240 35.45 -1.87 16.01
CA CYS A 240 35.99 -0.59 15.55
C CYS A 240 35.67 0.55 16.53
N LEU A 241 34.42 0.62 17.01
CA LEU A 241 33.99 1.61 18.00
C LEU A 241 34.72 1.46 19.33
N ARG A 242 34.93 0.23 19.81
CA ARG A 242 35.70 -0.04 21.05
C ARG A 242 37.13 0.42 20.99
N LYS A 243 37.74 0.50 19.81
CA LYS A 243 39.10 1.01 19.60
C LYS A 243 39.19 2.54 19.62
N GLN A 244 38.07 3.24 19.47
CA GLN A 244 38.02 4.70 19.55
C GLN A 244 38.11 5.15 21.03
N LYS A 245 38.76 6.29 21.26
CA LYS A 245 38.96 6.80 22.63
C LYS A 245 37.82 7.70 23.13
N GLU A 246 36.97 8.17 22.22
CA GLU A 246 35.90 9.12 22.52
C GLU A 246 34.78 8.46 23.35
N PRO A 247 34.25 9.15 24.37
CA PRO A 247 33.12 8.65 25.16
C PRO A 247 31.91 8.28 24.35
N GLN A 248 31.63 9.02 23.28
CA GLN A 248 30.52 8.78 22.34
C GLN A 248 30.66 7.40 21.68
N ALA A 249 31.85 7.05 21.20
CA ALA A 249 32.14 5.74 20.63
C ALA A 249 31.89 4.60 21.63
N GLN A 250 32.33 4.78 22.87
CA GLN A 250 32.15 3.80 23.95
C GLN A 250 30.67 3.64 24.32
N ARG A 251 29.88 4.74 24.29
CA ARG A 251 28.45 4.72 24.54
C ARG A 251 27.71 3.91 23.46
N ILE A 252 28.01 4.15 22.16
CA ILE A 252 27.45 3.40 21.06
C ILE A 252 27.85 1.92 21.13
N ALA A 253 29.11 1.62 21.36
CA ALA A 253 29.60 0.26 21.51
C ALA A 253 28.91 -0.48 22.68
N THR A 254 28.70 0.19 23.82
CA THR A 254 27.97 -0.40 24.95
C THR A 254 26.51 -0.71 24.57
N ALA A 255 25.83 0.16 23.78
CA ALA A 255 24.48 -0.11 23.31
C ALA A 255 24.43 -1.27 22.31
N LEU A 256 25.45 -1.44 21.48
CA LEU A 256 25.58 -2.54 20.52
C LEU A 256 25.93 -3.88 21.18
N GLU A 257 26.49 -3.90 22.38
CA GLU A 257 27.03 -5.12 23.01
C GLU A 257 25.99 -6.25 23.14
N ILE A 258 24.74 -5.93 23.48
CA ILE A 258 23.65 -6.92 23.60
C ILE A 258 23.31 -7.57 22.26
N TYR A 259 23.52 -6.85 21.14
CA TYR A 259 23.25 -7.32 19.78
C TYR A 259 24.42 -8.07 19.14
N VAL A 260 25.64 -7.92 19.72
CA VAL A 260 26.88 -8.56 19.23
C VAL A 260 27.23 -9.77 20.06
N ASN A 261 27.33 -9.60 21.38
CA ASN A 261 27.79 -10.61 22.33
C ASN A 261 26.69 -11.14 23.25
N GLY A 262 25.53 -10.48 23.27
CA GLY A 262 24.43 -10.76 24.18
C GLY A 262 23.35 -11.67 23.60
N SER A 263 22.17 -11.62 24.22
CA SER A 263 21.00 -12.45 23.90
C SER A 263 20.30 -12.06 22.59
N LEU A 264 20.60 -10.89 22.02
CA LEU A 264 19.94 -10.36 20.80
C LEU A 264 20.85 -10.43 19.57
N LYS A 265 21.75 -11.38 19.50
CA LYS A 265 22.79 -11.53 18.45
C LYS A 265 22.27 -12.01 17.09
N VAL A 266 20.98 -12.14 16.89
CA VAL A 266 20.36 -12.61 15.63
C VAL A 266 20.81 -11.82 14.39
N PHE A 267 21.18 -10.56 14.53
CA PHE A 267 21.66 -9.70 13.45
C PHE A 267 23.20 -9.62 13.36
N ASN A 268 23.92 -10.37 14.16
CA ASN A 268 25.40 -10.41 14.11
C ASN A 268 25.91 -11.68 13.39
N HIS A 269 25.31 -11.98 12.24
CA HIS A 269 25.66 -13.10 11.39
C HIS A 269 25.75 -12.66 9.94
N ARG A 270 26.50 -13.37 9.10
CA ARG A 270 26.46 -13.18 7.66
C ARG A 270 25.15 -13.70 7.10
N THR A 271 24.68 -13.07 6.04
CA THR A 271 23.48 -13.52 5.33
C THR A 271 23.70 -14.93 4.77
N ASN A 272 22.80 -15.84 5.10
CA ASN A 272 22.83 -17.23 4.67
C ASN A 272 21.56 -17.65 3.94
N VAL A 273 20.71 -16.69 3.56
CA VAL A 273 19.49 -16.92 2.80
C VAL A 273 19.63 -16.37 1.38
N GLU A 274 19.10 -17.10 0.42
CA GLU A 274 19.03 -16.64 -0.97
C GLU A 274 17.77 -15.80 -1.15
N LEU A 275 17.91 -14.60 -1.72
CA LEU A 275 16.80 -13.65 -1.91
C LEU A 275 16.33 -13.62 -3.38
N ASN A 276 16.54 -14.71 -4.15
CA ASN A 276 16.34 -14.71 -5.60
C ASN A 276 14.91 -15.05 -6.05
N ASN A 277 14.02 -15.46 -5.13
CA ASN A 277 12.65 -15.78 -5.49
C ASN A 277 11.87 -14.51 -5.89
N ARG A 278 10.94 -14.66 -6.82
CA ARG A 278 10.07 -13.58 -7.30
C ARG A 278 9.14 -13.03 -6.21
N ILE A 279 8.71 -13.89 -5.28
CA ILE A 279 7.90 -13.48 -4.13
C ILE A 279 8.57 -13.93 -2.83
N VAL A 280 8.94 -12.98 -1.98
CA VAL A 280 9.66 -13.20 -0.73
C VAL A 280 8.90 -12.54 0.41
N CYS A 281 8.68 -13.29 1.48
CA CYS A 281 8.08 -12.80 2.72
C CYS A 281 9.10 -12.89 3.86
N PHE A 282 9.38 -11.78 4.51
CA PHE A 282 10.16 -11.73 5.73
C PHE A 282 9.22 -11.81 6.94
N ASP A 283 9.09 -13.00 7.52
CA ASP A 283 8.33 -13.22 8.75
C ASP A 283 9.20 -12.83 9.95
N ILE A 284 8.83 -11.72 10.59
CA ILE A 284 9.54 -11.14 11.73
C ILE A 284 8.69 -11.14 13.01
N LYS A 285 7.63 -11.95 13.06
CA LYS A 285 6.68 -12.00 14.17
C LYS A 285 7.35 -12.37 15.50
N GLU A 286 8.26 -13.34 15.47
CA GLU A 286 8.92 -13.85 16.69
C GLU A 286 10.01 -12.91 17.21
N LEU A 287 10.34 -11.84 16.48
CA LEU A 287 11.14 -10.75 17.04
C LEU A 287 10.31 -10.00 18.08
N GLY A 288 10.77 -9.93 19.31
CA GLY A 288 10.15 -9.12 20.36
C GLY A 288 10.04 -7.65 19.95
N LYS A 289 9.21 -6.88 20.63
CA LYS A 289 8.88 -5.47 20.27
C LYS A 289 10.09 -4.61 19.91
N GLN A 290 11.21 -4.80 20.61
CA GLN A 290 12.44 -4.04 20.39
C GLN A 290 13.15 -4.44 19.09
N LEU A 291 13.25 -5.75 18.80
CA LEU A 291 13.90 -6.25 17.60
C LEU A 291 13.03 -6.11 16.36
N LYS A 292 11.69 -6.05 16.51
CA LYS A 292 10.76 -5.94 15.38
C LYS A 292 11.03 -4.72 14.51
N LYS A 293 11.26 -3.55 15.10
CA LYS A 293 11.59 -2.32 14.37
C LYS A 293 12.94 -2.44 13.65
N ILE A 294 13.94 -3.01 14.31
CA ILE A 294 15.24 -3.28 13.73
C ILE A 294 15.12 -4.25 12.55
N GLY A 295 14.35 -5.32 12.72
CA GLY A 295 14.06 -6.27 11.65
C GLY A 295 13.40 -5.62 10.44
N MET A 296 12.39 -4.76 10.65
CA MET A 296 11.74 -4.00 9.57
C MET A 296 12.72 -3.09 8.83
N LEU A 297 13.59 -2.40 9.55
CA LEU A 297 14.61 -1.53 8.95
C LEU A 297 15.62 -2.33 8.11
N ILE A 298 16.05 -3.49 8.60
CA ILE A 298 16.96 -4.39 7.86
C ILE A 298 16.30 -4.94 6.61
N VAL A 299 15.04 -5.36 6.71
CA VAL A 299 14.26 -5.80 5.54
C VAL A 299 14.16 -4.68 4.51
N GLN A 300 13.90 -3.45 4.94
CA GLN A 300 13.82 -2.29 4.04
C GLN A 300 15.14 -2.04 3.29
N ASP A 301 16.30 -2.21 3.94
CA ASP A 301 17.61 -2.12 3.30
C ASP A 301 17.81 -3.25 2.26
N GLN A 302 17.41 -4.48 2.57
CA GLN A 302 17.45 -5.60 1.63
C GLN A 302 16.52 -5.39 0.41
N VAL A 303 15.35 -4.81 0.64
CA VAL A 303 14.44 -4.44 -0.47
C VAL A 303 15.08 -3.38 -1.34
N TRP A 304 15.75 -2.39 -0.77
CA TRP A 304 16.49 -1.40 -1.53
C TRP A 304 17.55 -2.03 -2.42
N ASN A 305 18.32 -2.97 -1.90
CA ASN A 305 19.29 -3.74 -2.69
C ASN A 305 18.60 -4.46 -3.87
N ARG A 306 17.41 -5.07 -3.64
CA ARG A 306 16.66 -5.75 -4.71
C ARG A 306 16.13 -4.78 -5.77
N VAL A 307 15.60 -3.62 -5.37
CA VAL A 307 15.16 -2.57 -6.29
C VAL A 307 16.32 -2.10 -7.16
N THR A 308 17.48 -1.96 -6.58
CA THR A 308 18.71 -1.55 -7.30
C THR A 308 19.11 -2.58 -8.37
N ILE A 309 19.12 -3.87 -8.03
CA ILE A 309 19.42 -4.96 -8.97
C ILE A 309 18.40 -5.04 -10.10
N ASN A 310 17.13 -4.81 -9.81
CA ASN A 310 16.04 -4.89 -10.80
C ASN A 310 15.90 -3.64 -11.67
N ARG A 311 16.67 -2.59 -11.40
CA ARG A 311 16.59 -1.31 -12.11
C ARG A 311 16.68 -1.49 -13.63
N GLY A 312 15.68 -0.99 -14.36
CA GLY A 312 15.60 -1.08 -15.82
C GLY A 312 15.27 -2.47 -16.36
N ILE A 313 15.11 -3.47 -15.51
CA ILE A 313 14.74 -4.85 -15.90
C ILE A 313 13.27 -5.11 -15.59
N LYS A 314 12.87 -4.92 -14.35
CA LYS A 314 11.49 -5.13 -13.85
C LYS A 314 11.22 -4.31 -12.60
N SER A 315 9.96 -4.11 -12.26
CA SER A 315 9.58 -3.43 -11.03
C SER A 315 9.67 -4.35 -9.81
N THR A 316 9.83 -3.75 -8.64
CA THR A 316 9.81 -4.44 -7.34
C THR A 316 8.72 -3.83 -6.45
N ARG A 317 7.70 -4.62 -6.13
CA ARG A 317 6.63 -4.23 -5.19
C ARG A 317 7.06 -4.58 -3.77
N TYR A 318 6.94 -3.62 -2.88
CA TYR A 318 7.29 -3.80 -1.48
C TYR A 318 6.10 -3.51 -0.57
N TYR A 319 5.59 -4.51 0.10
CA TYR A 319 4.48 -4.40 1.05
C TYR A 319 5.01 -4.37 2.48
N ILE A 320 4.71 -3.30 3.21
CA ILE A 320 5.18 -3.06 4.57
C ILE A 320 3.98 -3.07 5.49
N ASP A 321 3.78 -4.17 6.19
CA ASP A 321 2.73 -4.19 7.21
C ASP A 321 3.20 -3.50 8.49
N GLU A 322 2.26 -2.90 9.23
CA GLU A 322 2.52 -2.04 10.39
C GLU A 322 3.54 -0.91 10.12
N PHE A 323 3.41 -0.28 8.93
CA PHE A 323 4.36 0.74 8.43
C PHE A 323 4.66 1.86 9.43
N HIS A 324 3.68 2.23 10.29
CA HIS A 324 3.86 3.26 11.32
C HIS A 324 5.01 2.98 12.28
N LEU A 325 5.45 1.72 12.42
CA LEU A 325 6.58 1.36 13.29
C LEU A 325 7.91 1.94 12.82
N LEU A 326 8.08 2.17 11.51
CA LEU A 326 9.28 2.78 10.92
C LEU A 326 9.29 4.32 11.02
N LEU A 327 8.16 4.93 11.44
CA LEU A 327 8.00 6.38 11.42
C LEU A 327 8.02 7.00 12.83
N LYS A 328 8.31 6.21 13.87
CA LYS A 328 8.29 6.67 15.26
C LYS A 328 9.55 7.44 15.66
N GLU A 329 10.71 7.00 15.22
CA GLU A 329 11.99 7.62 15.48
C GLU A 329 12.40 8.51 14.31
N GLU A 330 12.99 9.67 14.58
CA GLU A 330 13.24 10.75 13.61
C GLU A 330 14.16 10.29 12.47
N GLN A 331 15.30 9.71 12.79
CA GLN A 331 16.29 9.28 11.79
C GLN A 331 15.75 8.11 10.95
N THR A 332 15.07 7.17 11.58
CA THR A 332 14.46 6.02 10.88
C THR A 332 13.32 6.47 9.96
N ALA A 333 12.52 7.45 10.40
CA ALA A 333 11.48 8.03 9.57
C ALA A 333 12.08 8.75 8.36
N ALA A 334 13.10 9.57 8.55
CA ALA A 334 13.80 10.27 7.48
C ALA A 334 14.41 9.30 6.46
N TYR A 335 15.09 8.24 6.93
CA TYR A 335 15.63 7.19 6.06
C TYR A 335 14.51 6.47 5.28
N SER A 336 13.41 6.09 5.94
CA SER A 336 12.29 5.41 5.31
C SER A 336 11.63 6.27 4.24
N VAL A 337 11.48 7.57 4.46
CA VAL A 337 10.91 8.51 3.50
C VAL A 337 11.85 8.76 2.33
N GLU A 338 13.15 8.85 2.58
CA GLU A 338 14.12 9.00 1.50
C GLU A 338 14.09 7.78 0.56
N ILE A 339 14.07 6.58 1.09
CA ILE A 339 13.89 5.36 0.30
C ILE A 339 12.55 5.37 -0.44
N TRP A 340 11.46 5.81 0.22
CA TRP A 340 10.14 5.92 -0.39
C TRP A 340 10.13 6.82 -1.63
N LYS A 341 10.86 7.93 -1.58
CA LYS A 341 11.06 8.85 -2.72
C LYS A 341 11.96 8.25 -3.81
N ARG A 342 13.04 7.55 -3.41
CA ARG A 342 14.01 6.95 -4.35
C ARG A 342 13.42 5.77 -5.10
N PHE A 343 12.60 4.94 -4.46
CA PHE A 343 12.00 3.76 -5.07
C PHE A 343 11.35 4.07 -6.42
N ARG A 344 10.62 5.16 -6.52
CA ARG A 344 9.98 5.59 -7.77
C ARG A 344 10.95 5.70 -8.96
N LYS A 345 12.15 6.26 -8.75
CA LYS A 345 13.15 6.45 -9.83
C LYS A 345 13.74 5.12 -10.30
N TRP A 346 13.65 4.09 -9.48
CA TRP A 346 14.34 2.82 -9.67
C TRP A 346 13.39 1.64 -9.94
N GLY A 347 12.10 1.94 -10.14
CA GLY A 347 11.08 0.92 -10.40
C GLY A 347 10.58 0.20 -9.14
N GLY A 348 10.86 0.74 -7.95
CA GLY A 348 10.27 0.28 -6.71
C GLY A 348 8.86 0.84 -6.51
N ILE A 349 7.95 0.01 -6.00
CA ILE A 349 6.53 0.34 -5.76
C ILE A 349 6.18 -0.04 -4.33
N PRO A 350 6.51 0.82 -3.33
CA PRO A 350 6.19 0.53 -1.94
C PRO A 350 4.70 0.71 -1.64
N SER A 351 4.21 -0.07 -0.69
CA SER A 351 2.85 -0.05 -0.16
C SER A 351 2.90 -0.14 1.36
N GLY A 352 2.63 0.95 2.05
CA GLY A 352 2.56 1.01 3.52
C GLY A 352 1.16 0.66 4.02
N ILE A 353 1.07 -0.32 4.89
CA ILE A 353 -0.19 -0.80 5.47
C ILE A 353 -0.17 -0.43 6.96
N THR A 354 -1.20 0.24 7.45
CA THR A 354 -1.27 0.59 8.87
C THR A 354 -2.69 0.75 9.38
N GLN A 355 -2.89 0.38 10.62
CA GLN A 355 -4.11 0.63 11.40
C GLN A 355 -3.95 1.82 12.36
N ASN A 356 -2.73 2.23 12.63
CA ASN A 356 -2.43 3.28 13.59
C ASN A 356 -2.18 4.62 12.88
N ILE A 357 -3.28 5.26 12.50
CA ILE A 357 -3.25 6.55 11.80
C ILE A 357 -2.68 7.65 12.70
N LYS A 358 -2.91 7.60 14.00
CA LYS A 358 -2.39 8.61 14.94
C LYS A 358 -0.87 8.64 14.98
N ASP A 359 -0.23 7.46 15.06
CA ASP A 359 1.23 7.37 15.03
C ASP A 359 1.77 7.82 13.66
N LEU A 360 1.08 7.48 12.58
CA LEU A 360 1.41 7.94 11.25
C LEU A 360 1.37 9.47 11.15
N LEU A 361 0.28 10.08 11.60
CA LEU A 361 0.07 11.54 11.55
C LEU A 361 0.95 12.32 12.55
N ALA A 362 1.48 11.67 13.56
CA ALA A 362 2.41 12.28 14.51
C ALA A 362 3.85 12.43 13.97
N SER A 363 4.19 11.70 12.91
CA SER A 363 5.50 11.82 12.25
C SER A 363 5.62 13.16 11.52
N ARG A 364 6.77 13.81 11.64
CA ARG A 364 7.11 15.03 10.87
C ARG A 364 7.19 14.76 9.37
N GLU A 365 7.45 13.53 9.00
CA GLU A 365 7.61 13.10 7.61
C GLU A 365 6.29 12.70 6.94
N ILE A 366 5.14 12.81 7.63
CA ILE A 366 3.85 12.35 7.10
C ILE A 366 3.42 13.07 5.82
N GLU A 367 3.65 14.37 5.75
CA GLU A 367 3.31 15.16 4.56
C GLU A 367 4.09 14.66 3.35
N ASN A 368 5.38 14.40 3.52
CA ASN A 368 6.25 13.81 2.49
C ASN A 368 5.72 12.45 2.00
N ILE A 369 5.20 11.61 2.89
CA ILE A 369 4.65 10.29 2.55
C ILE A 369 3.38 10.44 1.72
N PHE A 370 2.44 11.29 2.14
CA PHE A 370 1.20 11.53 1.39
C PHE A 370 1.47 12.17 0.02
N GLU A 371 2.35 13.18 -0.05
CA GLU A 371 2.72 13.84 -1.31
C GLU A 371 3.39 12.90 -2.32
N ASN A 372 4.03 11.83 -1.84
CA ASN A 372 4.68 10.83 -2.67
C ASN A 372 3.89 9.52 -2.80
N SER A 373 2.58 9.53 -2.51
CA SER A 373 1.69 8.37 -2.59
C SER A 373 0.42 8.74 -3.34
N ASP A 374 0.40 8.51 -4.66
CA ASP A 374 -0.76 8.82 -5.50
C ASP A 374 -1.82 7.71 -5.46
N PHE A 375 -1.56 6.61 -4.75
CA PHE A 375 -2.51 5.52 -4.58
C PHE A 375 -2.83 5.30 -3.10
N ILE A 376 -4.10 5.45 -2.71
CA ILE A 376 -4.51 5.22 -1.33
C ILE A 376 -5.80 4.38 -1.30
N LEU A 377 -5.76 3.26 -0.58
CA LEU A 377 -6.96 2.53 -0.16
C LEU A 377 -7.31 2.96 1.26
N MET A 378 -8.35 3.76 1.39
CA MET A 378 -8.87 4.20 2.67
C MET A 378 -10.11 3.39 3.02
N LEU A 379 -9.97 2.44 3.91
CA LEU A 379 -11.06 1.63 4.46
C LEU A 379 -11.71 2.35 5.66
N ASN A 380 -12.54 1.65 6.43
CA ASN A 380 -13.19 2.22 7.61
C ASN A 380 -12.20 2.91 8.56
N GLN A 381 -12.53 4.11 9.01
CA GLN A 381 -11.68 4.94 9.87
C GLN A 381 -12.33 5.22 11.22
N ALA A 382 -11.50 5.31 12.27
CA ALA A 382 -11.94 5.72 13.59
C ALA A 382 -12.41 7.20 13.59
N ALA A 383 -13.36 7.52 14.46
CA ALA A 383 -13.99 8.85 14.50
C ALA A 383 -12.99 10.02 14.66
N GLY A 384 -11.95 9.82 15.50
CA GLY A 384 -10.91 10.82 15.73
C GLY A 384 -9.97 11.07 14.56
N ASP A 385 -9.75 10.06 13.72
CA ASP A 385 -8.78 10.12 12.62
C ASP A 385 -9.41 10.66 11.33
N ARG A 386 -10.73 10.45 11.15
CA ARG A 386 -11.46 10.81 9.94
C ARG A 386 -11.34 12.29 9.55
N GLN A 387 -11.49 13.19 10.53
CA GLN A 387 -11.45 14.62 10.25
C GLN A 387 -10.05 15.09 9.88
N ILE A 388 -9.03 14.54 10.51
CA ILE A 388 -7.62 14.86 10.22
C ILE A 388 -7.28 14.38 8.81
N LEU A 389 -7.63 13.14 8.48
CA LEU A 389 -7.43 12.57 7.14
C LEU A 389 -8.23 13.31 6.07
N ALA A 390 -9.47 13.71 6.37
CA ALA A 390 -10.29 14.47 5.45
C ALA A 390 -9.65 15.82 5.09
N LYS A 391 -9.07 16.50 6.08
CA LYS A 391 -8.33 17.75 5.86
C LYS A 391 -7.04 17.52 5.07
N GLN A 392 -6.25 16.51 5.45
CA GLN A 392 -4.97 16.21 4.82
C GLN A 392 -5.11 15.77 3.35
N LEU A 393 -6.13 14.96 3.06
CA LEU A 393 -6.39 14.41 1.73
C LEU A 393 -7.47 15.15 0.95
N ASN A 394 -7.94 16.28 1.47
CA ASN A 394 -8.97 17.13 0.86
C ASN A 394 -10.25 16.36 0.48
N ILE A 395 -10.74 15.53 1.41
CA ILE A 395 -11.93 14.68 1.22
C ILE A 395 -13.18 15.47 1.57
N SER A 396 -14.18 15.47 0.69
CA SER A 396 -15.48 16.11 0.97
C SER A 396 -16.28 15.36 2.06
N PRO A 397 -17.19 16.02 2.79
CA PRO A 397 -18.06 15.37 3.78
C PRO A 397 -18.87 14.20 3.21
N TYR A 398 -19.28 14.28 1.95
CA TYR A 398 -19.99 13.21 1.25
C TYR A 398 -19.08 11.98 1.04
N GLN A 399 -17.88 12.18 0.52
CA GLN A 399 -16.89 11.11 0.35
C GLN A 399 -16.52 10.47 1.70
N LEU A 400 -16.38 11.29 2.76
CA LEU A 400 -16.05 10.81 4.10
C LEU A 400 -17.07 9.79 4.64
N SER A 401 -18.33 9.85 4.19
CA SER A 401 -19.37 8.88 4.58
C SER A 401 -19.02 7.45 4.20
N TYR A 402 -18.26 7.24 3.11
CA TYR A 402 -17.85 5.92 2.64
C TYR A 402 -16.75 5.25 3.49
N VAL A 403 -16.12 5.97 4.39
CA VAL A 403 -15.14 5.44 5.35
C VAL A 403 -15.64 5.57 6.79
N THR A 404 -16.94 5.87 6.93
CA THR A 404 -17.65 5.98 8.21
C THR A 404 -18.63 4.83 8.31
N ASN A 405 -18.38 3.85 9.17
CA ASN A 405 -19.21 2.65 9.30
C ASN A 405 -19.32 1.82 8.00
N SER A 406 -18.29 1.86 7.15
CA SER A 406 -18.19 1.00 5.98
C SER A 406 -17.99 -0.46 6.36
N GLY A 407 -18.43 -1.37 5.49
CA GLY A 407 -18.20 -2.80 5.63
C GLY A 407 -16.73 -3.19 5.43
N GLU A 408 -16.45 -4.49 5.58
CA GLU A 408 -15.14 -5.06 5.29
C GLU A 408 -14.81 -4.90 3.79
N ALA A 409 -13.62 -4.42 3.47
CA ALA A 409 -13.16 -4.15 2.10
C ALA A 409 -14.03 -3.14 1.33
N GLU A 410 -14.62 -2.19 2.04
CA GLU A 410 -15.35 -1.05 1.48
C GLU A 410 -14.70 0.26 1.93
N GLY A 411 -14.67 1.27 1.06
CA GLY A 411 -14.05 2.54 1.39
C GLY A 411 -13.88 3.48 0.21
N LEU A 412 -12.80 4.25 0.23
CA LEU A 412 -12.38 5.16 -0.83
C LEU A 412 -11.07 4.68 -1.46
N LEU A 413 -11.03 4.67 -2.78
CA LEU A 413 -9.83 4.45 -3.56
C LEU A 413 -9.40 5.77 -4.20
N PHE A 414 -8.14 6.15 -3.96
CA PHE A 414 -7.49 7.30 -4.58
C PHE A 414 -6.55 6.80 -5.67
N TYR A 415 -6.64 7.42 -6.83
CA TYR A 415 -5.76 7.19 -7.97
C TYR A 415 -5.39 8.55 -8.57
N GLY A 416 -4.25 9.08 -8.17
CA GLY A 416 -3.89 10.47 -8.42
C GLY A 416 -4.90 11.44 -7.84
N THR A 417 -5.54 12.25 -8.68
CA THR A 417 -6.58 13.20 -8.27
C THR A 417 -8.00 12.61 -8.22
N THR A 418 -8.15 11.37 -8.67
CA THR A 418 -9.45 10.68 -8.72
C THR A 418 -9.74 9.99 -7.40
N ILE A 419 -10.91 10.23 -6.82
CA ILE A 419 -11.38 9.60 -5.57
C ILE A 419 -12.70 8.89 -5.86
N ILE A 420 -12.71 7.56 -5.70
CA ILE A 420 -13.87 6.72 -6.01
C ILE A 420 -14.25 5.88 -4.79
N PRO A 421 -15.54 5.83 -4.40
CA PRO A 421 -16.00 4.87 -3.43
C PRO A 421 -16.00 3.46 -4.05
N PHE A 422 -15.43 2.50 -3.32
CA PHE A 422 -15.29 1.14 -3.80
C PHE A 422 -15.81 0.11 -2.80
N LYS A 423 -16.14 -1.07 -3.33
CA LYS A 423 -16.43 -2.28 -2.56
C LYS A 423 -15.78 -3.48 -3.24
N ASP A 424 -15.04 -4.27 -2.48
CA ASP A 424 -14.43 -5.51 -2.97
C ASP A 424 -15.07 -6.71 -2.27
N LYS A 425 -16.04 -7.35 -2.96
CA LYS A 425 -16.67 -8.58 -2.50
C LYS A 425 -15.95 -9.77 -3.09
N PHE A 426 -15.41 -10.62 -2.23
CA PHE A 426 -14.75 -11.85 -2.63
C PHE A 426 -15.58 -13.07 -2.21
N ASP A 427 -15.68 -14.06 -3.09
CA ASP A 427 -16.40 -15.30 -2.78
C ASP A 427 -15.62 -16.11 -1.73
N LYS A 428 -16.27 -16.31 -0.57
CA LYS A 428 -15.69 -17.03 0.58
C LYS A 428 -15.48 -18.51 0.33
N ASN A 429 -16.12 -19.07 -0.69
CA ASN A 429 -15.98 -20.49 -1.04
C ASN A 429 -14.71 -20.79 -1.84
N LEU A 430 -14.02 -19.77 -2.32
CA LEU A 430 -12.78 -19.95 -3.10
C LEU A 430 -11.61 -20.27 -2.16
N LYS A 431 -10.77 -21.24 -2.56
CA LYS A 431 -9.54 -21.59 -1.81
C LYS A 431 -8.62 -20.36 -1.60
N LEU A 432 -8.60 -19.43 -2.54
CA LEU A 432 -7.82 -18.20 -2.40
C LEU A 432 -8.33 -17.33 -1.25
N TYR A 433 -9.64 -17.30 -0.97
CA TYR A 433 -10.18 -16.58 0.18
C TYR A 433 -9.58 -17.09 1.50
N SER A 434 -9.52 -18.41 1.68
CA SER A 434 -8.98 -19.02 2.90
C SER A 434 -7.50 -18.69 3.13
N LEU A 435 -6.73 -18.42 2.07
CA LEU A 435 -5.32 -18.00 2.14
C LEU A 435 -5.17 -16.50 2.48
N MET A 436 -6.17 -15.68 2.15
CA MET A 436 -6.13 -14.23 2.35
C MET A 436 -6.77 -13.78 3.65
N THR A 437 -7.74 -14.54 4.18
CA THR A 437 -8.43 -14.18 5.44
C THR A 437 -7.47 -14.14 6.64
N THR A 438 -7.74 -13.21 7.55
CA THR A 438 -7.03 -13.06 8.83
C THR A 438 -7.95 -13.32 10.04
N LYS A 439 -9.20 -13.76 9.78
CA LYS A 439 -10.18 -14.06 10.84
C LYS A 439 -9.74 -15.31 11.59
N PRO A 440 -9.59 -15.26 12.94
CA PRO A 440 -9.04 -16.38 13.71
C PRO A 440 -9.74 -17.72 13.46
N GLU A 441 -11.08 -17.71 13.43
CA GLU A 441 -11.88 -18.93 13.19
C GLU A 441 -11.63 -19.55 11.81
N GLU A 442 -11.49 -18.69 10.77
CA GLU A 442 -11.25 -19.14 9.40
C GLU A 442 -9.78 -19.59 9.22
N VAL A 443 -8.84 -18.96 9.93
CA VAL A 443 -7.42 -19.37 9.95
C VAL A 443 -7.27 -20.75 10.62
N GLU A 444 -7.89 -20.97 11.79
CA GLU A 444 -7.85 -22.25 12.48
C GLU A 444 -8.44 -23.39 11.64
N LYS A 445 -9.55 -23.10 10.93
CA LYS A 445 -10.13 -24.08 9.99
C LYS A 445 -9.17 -24.46 8.88
N ARG A 446 -8.52 -23.46 8.26
CA ARG A 446 -7.51 -23.69 7.22
C ARG A 446 -6.34 -24.52 7.71
N GLU A 447 -5.82 -24.24 8.90
CA GLU A 447 -4.69 -24.98 9.48
C GLU A 447 -5.04 -26.45 9.70
N LYS A 448 -6.23 -26.74 10.21
CA LYS A 448 -6.74 -28.12 10.35
C LYS A 448 -6.89 -28.83 9.01
N GLU A 449 -7.38 -28.13 7.97
CA GLU A 449 -7.51 -28.70 6.62
C GLU A 449 -6.13 -28.99 6.01
N MET A 450 -5.15 -28.10 6.16
CA MET A 450 -3.79 -28.30 5.69
C MET A 450 -3.06 -29.44 6.42
N GLU A 451 -3.29 -29.64 7.71
CA GLU A 451 -2.75 -30.77 8.46
C GLU A 451 -3.36 -32.09 7.99
N ALA A 452 -4.67 -32.12 7.73
CA ALA A 452 -5.35 -33.30 7.19
C ALA A 452 -4.82 -33.68 5.80
N GLU A 453 -4.64 -32.72 4.89
CA GLU A 453 -4.06 -32.95 3.56
C GLU A 453 -2.62 -33.51 3.63
N LYS A 454 -1.79 -33.04 4.59
CA LYS A 454 -0.44 -33.57 4.80
C LYS A 454 -0.45 -35.03 5.31
N HIS A 455 -1.41 -35.39 6.14
CA HIS A 455 -1.56 -36.76 6.64
C HIS A 455 -2.10 -37.73 5.58
N GLU A 456 -2.92 -37.26 4.64
CA GLU A 456 -3.39 -38.07 3.50
C GLU A 456 -2.34 -38.24 2.41
N GLY A 457 -1.51 -37.22 2.15
CA GLY A 457 -0.43 -37.26 1.16
C GLY A 457 0.78 -38.12 1.57
N ASN A 458 0.88 -38.49 2.84
CA ASN A 458 1.92 -39.39 3.38
C ASN A 458 1.47 -40.87 3.51
N ARG A 459 0.28 -41.19 3.04
CA ARG A 459 -0.23 -42.57 2.87
C ARG A 459 -0.21 -42.98 1.40
#